data_46a6134d16de670801771ccae516b46e
#
_entry.id   46a6134d16de670801771ccae516b46e
#
_cell.length_a   1.000
_cell.length_b   1.000
_cell.length_c   1.000
_cell.angle_alpha   90.00
_cell.angle_beta   90.00
_cell.angle_gamma   90.00
#
_symmetry.space_group_name_H-M   'P 1'
#
loop_
_entity.id
_entity.type
_entity.pdbx_description
1 polymer ?
#
loop_
_entity_poly.entity_id
_entity_poly.type
_entity_poly.pdbx_seq_one_letter_code
_entity_poly.pdbx_strand_id
1 'polypeptide(L)'
;MEFSHPDTELAGQPIGYWSWAACKAVVGHTRATLARHGISQPQWWVLSQLTASEEGRTRKELTAVLGGYLDVGSQLESEMDTVVARGWAAQDDAERLRATAEGVAFQDELAVLQRSLRARIHDGIADEEYVRALKVLQRMIHNVGGTAWHH
;
A
#
# COMPACT_ATOMS: atom_id res chain seq x y z
N MET A 1 2.20 11.15 23.87
CA MET A 1 2.51 12.07 22.74
C MET A 1 1.90 13.44 23.08
N GLU A 2 2.61 14.52 22.82
CA GLU A 2 2.10 15.89 22.97
C GLU A 2 1.57 16.36 21.61
N PHE A 3 0.36 16.94 21.61
CA PHE A 3 -0.23 17.48 20.39
C PHE A 3 0.30 18.90 20.12
N SER A 4 0.37 19.29 18.84
CA SER A 4 0.95 20.56 18.39
C SER A 4 0.13 21.80 18.84
N HIS A 5 -1.17 21.63 19.06
CA HIS A 5 -2.12 22.68 19.42
C HIS A 5 -3.23 22.11 20.32
N PRO A 6 -3.91 22.94 21.10
CA PRO A 6 -5.14 22.54 21.81
C PRO A 6 -6.28 22.25 20.81
N ASP A 7 -7.28 21.47 21.26
CA ASP A 7 -8.39 21.00 20.40
C ASP A 7 -9.13 22.13 19.67
N THR A 8 -9.30 23.27 20.32
CA THR A 8 -9.96 24.45 19.73
C THR A 8 -9.22 25.02 18.53
N GLU A 9 -7.90 24.94 18.51
CA GLU A 9 -7.05 25.39 17.41
C GLU A 9 -6.87 24.29 16.36
N LEU A 10 -6.81 23.01 16.79
CA LEU A 10 -6.76 21.87 15.88
C LEU A 10 -7.98 21.81 14.97
N ALA A 11 -9.16 22.16 15.47
CA ALA A 11 -10.39 22.20 14.67
C ALA A 11 -10.33 23.16 13.48
N GLY A 12 -9.48 24.18 13.51
CA GLY A 12 -9.25 25.13 12.42
C GLY A 12 -8.08 24.78 11.50
N GLN A 13 -7.33 23.73 11.80
CA GLN A 13 -6.15 23.37 10.99
C GLN A 13 -6.52 22.76 9.63
N PRO A 14 -5.71 23.02 8.58
CA PRO A 14 -5.99 22.53 7.25
C PRO A 14 -5.75 21.02 7.14
N ILE A 15 -6.82 20.26 6.92
CA ILE A 15 -6.75 18.78 6.78
C ILE A 15 -5.82 18.35 5.63
N GLY A 16 -5.74 19.14 4.55
CA GLY A 16 -4.87 18.84 3.42
C GLY A 16 -3.40 18.75 3.81
N TYR A 17 -2.93 19.62 4.70
CA TYR A 17 -1.57 19.55 5.23
C TYR A 17 -1.36 18.29 6.09
N TRP A 18 -2.27 18.05 7.04
CA TRP A 18 -2.13 16.93 7.98
C TRP A 18 -2.25 15.57 7.29
N SER A 19 -3.16 15.40 6.34
CA SER A 19 -3.29 14.16 5.56
C SER A 19 -2.05 13.93 4.67
N TRP A 20 -1.52 14.99 4.03
CA TRP A 20 -0.27 14.89 3.27
C TRP A 20 0.93 14.54 4.16
N ALA A 21 1.09 15.19 5.31
CA ALA A 21 2.18 14.93 6.23
C ALA A 21 2.12 13.50 6.80
N ALA A 22 0.92 13.03 7.18
CA ALA A 22 0.70 11.67 7.65
C ALA A 22 1.02 10.65 6.53
N CYS A 23 0.51 10.86 5.31
CA CYS A 23 0.80 10.01 4.16
C CYS A 23 2.31 9.94 3.91
N LYS A 24 3.00 11.07 3.83
CA LYS A 24 4.45 11.13 3.61
C LYS A 24 5.23 10.37 4.69
N ALA A 25 4.87 10.54 5.96
CA ALA A 25 5.55 9.88 7.08
C ALA A 25 5.30 8.36 7.06
N VAL A 26 4.05 7.93 6.93
CA VAL A 26 3.67 6.51 6.96
C VAL A 26 4.20 5.77 5.74
N VAL A 27 3.99 6.32 4.53
CA VAL A 27 4.48 5.71 3.29
C VAL A 27 6.02 5.70 3.25
N GLY A 28 6.66 6.78 3.68
CA GLY A 28 8.13 6.84 3.77
C GLY A 28 8.69 5.78 4.72
N HIS A 29 8.08 5.61 5.90
CA HIS A 29 8.48 4.58 6.86
C HIS A 29 8.28 3.16 6.29
N THR A 30 7.16 2.91 5.65
CA THR A 30 6.84 1.63 5.00
C THR A 30 7.85 1.31 3.90
N ARG A 31 8.11 2.26 2.98
CA ARG A 31 9.06 2.09 1.87
C ARG A 31 10.48 1.84 2.38
N ALA A 32 10.94 2.61 3.38
CA ALA A 32 12.26 2.41 3.97
C ALA A 32 12.39 1.04 4.65
N THR A 33 11.32 0.54 5.24
CA THR A 33 11.32 -0.79 5.86
C THR A 33 11.34 -1.89 4.80
N LEU A 34 10.49 -1.83 3.78
CA LEU A 34 10.49 -2.79 2.67
C LEU A 34 11.84 -2.83 1.95
N ALA A 35 12.47 -1.67 1.72
CA ALA A 35 13.79 -1.59 1.09
C ALA A 35 14.88 -2.34 1.88
N ARG A 36 14.83 -2.34 3.22
CA ARG A 36 15.75 -3.14 4.06
C ARG A 36 15.54 -4.65 3.89
N HIS A 37 14.35 -5.06 3.44
CA HIS A 37 14.04 -6.46 3.08
C HIS A 37 14.21 -6.73 1.58
N GLY A 38 14.82 -5.81 0.85
CA GLY A 38 15.17 -5.98 -0.55
C GLY A 38 13.99 -5.92 -1.52
N ILE A 39 12.87 -5.32 -1.14
CA ILE A 39 11.68 -5.21 -1.99
C ILE A 39 11.17 -3.76 -2.01
N SER A 40 10.69 -3.29 -3.17
CA SER A 40 9.95 -2.04 -3.27
C SER A 40 8.47 -2.23 -2.90
N GLN A 41 7.80 -1.14 -2.54
CA GLN A 41 6.37 -1.18 -2.25
C GLN A 41 5.52 -1.61 -3.48
N PRO A 42 5.80 -1.15 -4.72
CA PRO A 42 5.12 -1.66 -5.91
C PRO A 42 5.36 -3.15 -6.15
N GLN A 43 6.59 -3.65 -6.00
CA GLN A 43 6.90 -5.08 -6.12
C GLN A 43 6.08 -5.91 -5.13
N TRP A 44 6.00 -5.43 -3.89
CA TRP A 44 5.18 -6.08 -2.87
C TRP A 44 3.69 -6.12 -3.26
N TRP A 45 3.13 -5.03 -3.81
CA TRP A 45 1.75 -5.02 -4.28
C TRP A 45 1.52 -6.01 -5.43
N VAL A 46 2.44 -6.06 -6.39
CA VAL A 46 2.39 -7.04 -7.49
C VAL A 46 2.39 -8.46 -6.93
N LEU A 47 3.34 -8.77 -6.04
CA LEU A 47 3.43 -10.10 -5.43
C LEU A 47 2.18 -10.46 -4.63
N SER A 48 1.62 -9.52 -3.86
CA SER A 48 0.37 -9.72 -3.12
C SER A 48 -0.82 -10.02 -4.05
N GLN A 49 -0.92 -9.35 -5.20
CA GLN A 49 -1.96 -9.63 -6.18
C GLN A 49 -1.80 -11.00 -6.85
N LEU A 50 -0.56 -11.44 -7.06
CA LEU A 50 -0.27 -12.74 -7.65
C LEU A 50 -0.52 -13.88 -6.67
N THR A 51 -0.15 -13.73 -5.42
CA THR A 51 -0.39 -14.76 -4.38
C THR A 51 -1.85 -14.90 -4.00
N ALA A 52 -2.65 -13.85 -4.18
CA ALA A 52 -4.11 -13.89 -3.98
C ALA A 52 -4.88 -14.50 -5.16
N SER A 53 -4.22 -14.88 -6.26
CA SER A 53 -4.88 -15.39 -7.48
C SER A 53 -4.30 -16.74 -7.88
N GLU A 54 -5.08 -17.81 -7.74
CA GLU A 54 -4.69 -19.16 -8.20
C GLU A 54 -4.46 -19.22 -9.71
N GLU A 55 -5.23 -18.44 -10.48
CA GLU A 55 -5.12 -18.40 -11.95
C GLU A 55 -4.01 -17.49 -12.45
N GLY A 56 -3.34 -16.75 -11.54
CA GLY A 56 -2.41 -15.69 -11.89
C GLY A 56 -3.12 -14.45 -12.48
N ARG A 57 -2.35 -13.47 -12.93
CA ARG A 57 -2.87 -12.23 -13.52
C ARG A 57 -2.04 -11.81 -14.73
N THR A 58 -2.70 -11.25 -15.74
CA THR A 58 -2.01 -10.55 -16.82
C THR A 58 -1.45 -9.22 -16.35
N ARG A 59 -0.43 -8.69 -17.02
CA ARG A 59 0.13 -7.35 -16.77
C ARG A 59 -0.96 -6.26 -16.84
N LYS A 60 -1.88 -6.39 -17.79
CA LYS A 60 -3.01 -5.46 -17.94
C LYS A 60 -3.94 -5.48 -16.74
N GLU A 61 -4.27 -6.66 -16.19
CA GLU A 61 -5.08 -6.79 -14.98
C GLU A 61 -4.38 -6.18 -13.77
N LEU A 62 -3.06 -6.42 -13.61
CA LEU A 62 -2.26 -5.81 -12.54
C LEU A 62 -2.23 -4.29 -12.67
N THR A 63 -2.03 -3.76 -13.87
CA THR A 63 -2.04 -2.32 -14.12
C THR A 63 -3.40 -1.70 -13.85
N ALA A 64 -4.50 -2.38 -14.18
CA ALA A 64 -5.85 -1.90 -13.90
C ALA A 64 -6.13 -1.78 -12.39
N VAL A 65 -5.61 -2.71 -11.58
CA VAL A 65 -5.79 -2.71 -10.12
C VAL A 65 -4.81 -1.76 -9.44
N LEU A 66 -3.54 -1.77 -9.84
CA LEU A 66 -2.46 -1.08 -9.12
C LEU A 66 -2.12 0.31 -9.68
N GLY A 67 -2.51 0.63 -10.91
CA GLY A 67 -2.19 1.90 -11.56
C GLY A 67 -2.76 3.14 -10.90
N GLY A 68 -3.80 2.99 -10.05
CA GLY A 68 -4.38 4.06 -9.24
C GLY A 68 -3.68 4.28 -7.89
N TYR A 69 -2.74 3.41 -7.51
CA TYR A 69 -2.00 3.54 -6.26
C TYR A 69 -0.78 4.46 -6.41
N LEU A 70 -0.75 5.52 -5.62
CA LEU A 70 0.41 6.35 -5.25
C LEU A 70 1.55 6.41 -6.29
N ASP A 71 1.44 7.23 -7.31
CA ASP A 71 2.53 7.64 -8.20
C ASP A 71 3.32 6.49 -8.89
N VAL A 72 2.76 5.28 -8.94
CA VAL A 72 3.46 4.12 -9.53
C VAL A 72 3.44 4.18 -11.06
N GLY A 73 2.40 4.74 -11.66
CA GLY A 73 2.25 5.08 -13.08
C GLY A 73 3.05 4.20 -14.05
N SER A 74 3.98 4.82 -14.77
CA SER A 74 4.83 4.17 -15.79
C SER A 74 5.90 3.22 -15.22
N GLN A 75 6.14 3.19 -13.91
CA GLN A 75 7.15 2.32 -13.30
C GLN A 75 6.62 0.90 -13.02
N LEU A 76 5.30 0.68 -13.07
CA LEU A 76 4.72 -0.60 -12.69
C LEU A 76 5.19 -1.77 -13.58
N GLU A 77 5.40 -1.52 -14.88
CA GLU A 77 5.93 -2.54 -15.80
C GLU A 77 7.33 -3.00 -15.40
N SER A 78 8.24 -2.07 -15.11
CA SER A 78 9.60 -2.41 -14.67
C SER A 78 9.63 -3.11 -13.31
N GLU A 79 8.66 -2.82 -12.44
CA GLU A 79 8.53 -3.49 -11.16
C GLU A 79 8.00 -4.94 -11.32
N MET A 80 7.08 -5.17 -12.25
CA MET A 80 6.66 -6.54 -12.64
C MET A 80 7.82 -7.34 -13.22
N ASP A 81 8.64 -6.72 -14.11
CA ASP A 81 9.84 -7.37 -14.65
C ASP A 81 10.82 -7.75 -13.55
N THR A 82 10.99 -6.89 -12.54
CA THR A 82 11.85 -7.17 -11.40
C THR A 82 11.33 -8.34 -10.56
N VAL A 83 10.02 -8.45 -10.34
CA VAL A 83 9.40 -9.57 -9.63
C VAL A 83 9.64 -10.90 -10.34
N VAL A 84 9.57 -10.91 -11.67
CA VAL A 84 9.88 -12.08 -12.52
C VAL A 84 11.38 -12.38 -12.48
N ALA A 85 12.23 -11.39 -12.68
CA ALA A 85 13.69 -11.56 -12.70
C ALA A 85 14.25 -12.10 -11.37
N ARG A 86 13.55 -11.82 -10.25
CA ARG A 86 13.88 -12.35 -8.92
C ARG A 86 13.35 -13.75 -8.66
N GLY A 87 12.63 -14.35 -9.60
CA GLY A 87 12.06 -15.67 -9.44
C GLY A 87 10.83 -15.73 -8.53
N TRP A 88 10.27 -14.60 -8.09
CA TRP A 88 9.07 -14.55 -7.27
C TRP A 88 7.77 -14.77 -8.04
N ALA A 89 7.82 -14.52 -9.34
CA ALA A 89 6.76 -14.87 -10.29
C ALA A 89 7.36 -15.47 -11.57
N ALA A 90 6.53 -16.23 -12.28
CA ALA A 90 6.83 -16.74 -13.61
C ALA A 90 5.68 -16.40 -14.56
N GLN A 91 6.00 -16.19 -15.82
CA GLN A 91 5.01 -15.98 -16.86
C GLN A 91 4.70 -17.32 -17.55
N ASP A 92 3.41 -17.64 -17.69
CA ASP A 92 2.96 -18.85 -18.40
C ASP A 92 2.76 -18.58 -19.91
N ASP A 93 2.42 -19.64 -20.66
CA ASP A 93 2.20 -19.58 -22.12
C ASP A 93 0.99 -18.69 -22.51
N ALA A 94 0.10 -18.39 -21.56
CA ALA A 94 -1.04 -17.48 -21.73
C ALA A 94 -0.70 -16.04 -21.30
N GLU A 95 0.58 -15.70 -21.16
CA GLU A 95 1.09 -14.40 -20.71
C GLU A 95 0.59 -13.96 -19.33
N ARG A 96 0.17 -14.90 -18.50
CA ARG A 96 -0.23 -14.64 -17.11
C ARG A 96 0.97 -14.79 -16.18
N LEU A 97 1.15 -13.85 -15.27
CA LEU A 97 2.11 -13.94 -14.18
C LEU A 97 1.50 -14.75 -13.04
N ARG A 98 2.24 -15.72 -12.53
CA ARG A 98 1.87 -16.54 -11.36
C ARG A 98 2.96 -16.45 -10.32
N ALA A 99 2.58 -16.37 -9.05
CA ALA A 99 3.55 -16.49 -7.98
C ALA A 99 4.21 -17.88 -8.01
N THR A 100 5.52 -17.91 -7.87
CA THR A 100 6.27 -19.16 -7.66
C THR A 100 6.21 -19.60 -6.19
N ALA A 101 6.65 -20.81 -5.88
CA ALA A 101 6.78 -21.26 -4.50
C ALA A 101 7.70 -20.34 -3.66
N GLU A 102 8.77 -19.80 -4.28
CA GLU A 102 9.67 -18.83 -3.65
C GLU A 102 8.95 -17.49 -3.40
N GLY A 103 8.16 -17.01 -4.36
CA GLY A 103 7.35 -15.80 -4.22
C GLY A 103 6.30 -15.93 -3.12
N VAL A 104 5.64 -17.08 -3.01
CA VAL A 104 4.67 -17.35 -1.92
C VAL A 104 5.37 -17.33 -0.57
N ALA A 105 6.49 -18.04 -0.42
CA ALA A 105 7.26 -18.08 0.83
C ALA A 105 7.72 -16.66 1.23
N PHE A 106 8.22 -15.88 0.28
CA PHE A 106 8.63 -14.50 0.54
C PHE A 106 7.44 -13.59 0.92
N GLN A 107 6.28 -13.77 0.30
CA GLN A 107 5.06 -13.05 0.68
C GLN A 107 4.62 -13.37 2.11
N ASP A 108 4.77 -14.61 2.57
CA ASP A 108 4.47 -15.00 3.95
C ASP A 108 5.40 -14.30 4.95
N GLU A 109 6.69 -14.17 4.64
CA GLU A 109 7.64 -13.38 5.43
C GLU A 109 7.22 -11.89 5.48
N LEU A 110 6.86 -11.33 4.35
CA LEU A 110 6.38 -9.94 4.26
C LEU A 110 5.08 -9.73 5.03
N ALA A 111 4.19 -10.71 5.11
CA ALA A 111 2.97 -10.62 5.90
C ALA A 111 3.26 -10.47 7.42
N VAL A 112 4.34 -11.09 7.92
CA VAL A 112 4.81 -10.87 9.30
C VAL A 112 5.31 -9.44 9.47
N LEU A 113 6.12 -8.96 8.52
CA LEU A 113 6.66 -7.60 8.52
C LEU A 113 5.53 -6.56 8.52
N GLN A 114 4.49 -6.77 7.72
CA GLN A 114 3.33 -5.88 7.64
C GLN A 114 2.57 -5.76 8.95
N ARG A 115 2.35 -6.88 9.64
CA ARG A 115 1.73 -6.84 10.97
C ARG A 115 2.53 -6.01 11.95
N SER A 116 3.86 -6.14 11.91
CA SER A 116 4.76 -5.34 12.74
C SER A 116 4.73 -3.85 12.37
N LEU A 117 4.74 -3.52 11.07
CA LEU A 117 4.60 -2.15 10.58
C LEU A 117 3.27 -1.54 11.02
N ARG A 118 2.16 -2.26 10.83
CA ARG A 118 0.85 -1.82 11.25
C ARG A 118 0.80 -1.57 12.76
N ALA A 119 1.27 -2.52 13.56
CA ALA A 119 1.31 -2.37 15.02
C ALA A 119 2.08 -1.12 15.45
N ARG A 120 3.23 -0.85 14.82
CA ARG A 120 4.03 0.34 15.10
C ARG A 120 3.33 1.65 14.69
N ILE A 121 2.70 1.67 13.51
CA ILE A 121 1.99 2.86 13.00
C ILE A 121 0.76 3.17 13.87
N HIS A 122 0.10 2.15 14.39
CA HIS A 122 -1.11 2.27 15.21
C HIS A 122 -0.82 2.32 16.72
N ASP A 123 0.45 2.35 17.13
CA ASP A 123 0.81 2.40 18.55
C ASP A 123 0.17 3.60 19.25
N GLY A 124 -0.61 3.33 20.31
CA GLY A 124 -1.36 4.33 21.06
C GLY A 124 -2.59 4.89 20.36
N ILE A 125 -3.05 4.29 19.24
CA ILE A 125 -4.27 4.68 18.51
C ILE A 125 -5.30 3.55 18.66
N ALA A 126 -6.45 3.84 19.27
CA ALA A 126 -7.54 2.87 19.36
C ALA A 126 -8.18 2.66 17.98
N ASP A 127 -8.69 1.44 17.74
CA ASP A 127 -9.34 1.10 16.44
C ASP A 127 -10.52 2.03 16.14
N GLU A 128 -11.27 2.46 17.17
CA GLU A 128 -12.39 3.40 17.03
C GLU A 128 -11.93 4.79 16.56
N GLU A 129 -10.78 5.26 17.05
CA GLU A 129 -10.20 6.54 16.64
C GLU A 129 -9.72 6.46 15.19
N TYR A 130 -9.03 5.36 14.83
CA TYR A 130 -8.60 5.12 13.47
C TYR A 130 -9.78 5.05 12.49
N VAL A 131 -10.81 4.27 12.80
CA VAL A 131 -12.04 4.17 11.98
C VAL A 131 -12.73 5.53 11.86
N ARG A 132 -12.77 6.32 12.93
CA ARG A 132 -13.36 7.68 12.92
C ARG A 132 -12.59 8.60 11.98
N ALA A 133 -11.26 8.58 12.04
CA ALA A 133 -10.40 9.37 11.14
C ALA A 133 -10.65 9.01 9.66
N LEU A 134 -10.68 7.72 9.32
CA LEU A 134 -10.96 7.27 7.95
C LEU A 134 -12.35 7.70 7.47
N LYS A 135 -13.39 7.59 8.33
CA LYS A 135 -14.75 8.03 7.98
C LYS A 135 -14.84 9.54 7.75
N VAL A 136 -14.06 10.33 8.48
CA VAL A 136 -13.98 11.79 8.25
C VAL A 136 -13.35 12.08 6.90
N LEU A 137 -12.22 11.45 6.58
CA LEU A 137 -11.54 11.62 5.29
C LEU A 137 -12.44 11.21 4.12
N GLN A 138 -13.14 10.07 4.23
CA GLN A 138 -14.07 9.60 3.20
C GLN A 138 -15.21 10.60 2.96
N ARG A 139 -15.78 11.18 4.02
CA ARG A 139 -16.82 12.22 3.88
C ARG A 139 -16.29 13.49 3.22
N MET A 140 -15.06 13.91 3.57
CA MET A 140 -14.44 15.07 2.94
C MET A 140 -14.22 14.86 1.44
N ILE A 141 -13.71 13.66 1.05
CA ILE A 141 -13.55 13.28 -0.36
C ILE A 141 -14.89 13.32 -1.09
N HIS A 142 -15.93 12.71 -0.52
CA HIS A 142 -17.28 12.70 -1.09
C HIS A 142 -17.85 14.13 -1.28
N ASN A 143 -17.70 14.99 -0.28
CA ASN A 143 -18.24 16.35 -0.30
C ASN A 143 -17.67 17.21 -1.44
N VAL A 144 -16.48 16.90 -1.95
CA VAL A 144 -15.85 17.57 -3.07
C VAL A 144 -15.94 16.80 -4.39
N GLY A 145 -16.77 15.75 -4.44
CA GLY A 145 -16.97 14.93 -5.63
C GLY A 145 -15.81 14.00 -5.98
N GLY A 146 -14.90 13.75 -5.03
CA GLY A 146 -13.79 12.80 -5.19
C GLY A 146 -14.22 11.36 -4.99
N THR A 147 -13.35 10.43 -5.41
CA THR A 147 -13.49 8.98 -5.19
C THR A 147 -12.19 8.42 -4.63
N ALA A 148 -12.29 7.46 -3.71
CA ALA A 148 -11.13 6.80 -3.08
C ALA A 148 -11.40 5.32 -2.75
N TRP A 149 -12.30 4.67 -3.48
CA TRP A 149 -12.66 3.27 -3.28
C TRP A 149 -11.88 2.42 -4.26
N HIS A 150 -10.83 1.77 -3.79
CA HIS A 150 -9.95 0.98 -4.65
C HIS A 150 -9.87 -0.50 -4.23
N HIS A 151 -10.76 -0.93 -3.31
CA HIS A 151 -10.71 -2.29 -2.75
C HIS A 151 -12.04 -2.97 -2.88
#